data_a62fdfec5c111d6974f5c5ce055506ed
#
_entry.id   a62fdfec5c111d6974f5c5ce055506ed
#
_cell.length_a   1.000
_cell.length_b   1.000
_cell.length_c   1.000
_cell.angle_alpha   90.00
_cell.angle_beta   90.00
_cell.angle_gamma   90.00
#
_symmetry.space_group_name_H-M   'P 1'
#
loop_
_entity.id
_entity.type
_entity.pdbx_description
1 polymer ?
#
loop_
_entity_poly.entity_id
_entity_poly.type
_entity_poly.pdbx_seq_one_letter_code
_entity_poly.pdbx_strand_id
1 'polypeptide(L)'
;TKRLKEYMIKGFTIDDERLKGNGGGNYWKELLDRIRDIRSSEKVLYRQVLDLYATSVDYNPHSEESVRFFKIVQNKLHYAAHGHTAAEVIYQRADAEKPFMGLTSFSGELPALKDIGIAKNYLEENELKVLNNLVSGYFDLAEINAIEHKPMYMDDYVKQLDSVLSSGNRKLLTGAGSVSHKQALEKAKSEYRKYQEITLTP
;
A
#
# COMPACT_ATOMS: atom_id res chain seq x y z
N THR A 1 -2.59 -19.86 28.68
CA THR A 1 -2.02 -20.83 27.73
C THR A 1 -0.89 -20.18 26.95
N LYS A 2 0.10 -20.96 26.44
CA LYS A 2 1.25 -20.49 25.65
C LYS A 2 0.79 -19.67 24.43
N ARG A 3 -0.23 -20.12 23.71
CA ARG A 3 -0.83 -19.44 22.54
C ARG A 3 -1.41 -18.06 22.88
N LEU A 4 -2.09 -17.93 24.02
CA LEU A 4 -2.62 -16.63 24.45
C LEU A 4 -1.50 -15.64 24.76
N LYS A 5 -0.45 -16.09 25.45
CA LYS A 5 0.74 -15.25 25.72
C LYS A 5 1.42 -14.82 24.43
N GLU A 6 1.56 -15.71 23.47
CA GLU A 6 2.12 -15.40 22.15
C GLU A 6 1.27 -14.37 21.40
N TYR A 7 -0.05 -14.55 21.38
CA TYR A 7 -0.96 -13.56 20.80
C TYR A 7 -0.87 -12.19 21.45
N MET A 8 -0.80 -12.13 22.79
CA MET A 8 -0.67 -10.86 23.51
C MET A 8 0.63 -10.12 23.22
N ILE A 9 1.72 -10.85 22.96
CA ILE A 9 3.03 -10.26 22.67
C ILE A 9 3.18 -9.89 21.20
N LYS A 10 2.82 -10.81 20.29
CA LYS A 10 3.06 -10.68 18.84
C LYS A 10 1.87 -10.10 18.07
N GLY A 11 0.64 -10.16 18.63
CA GLY A 11 -0.58 -9.80 17.93
C GLY A 11 -1.14 -10.89 17.02
N PHE A 12 -0.49 -12.05 16.94
CA PHE A 12 -0.96 -13.22 16.17
C PHE A 12 -0.46 -14.54 16.76
N THR A 13 -1.13 -15.65 16.41
CA THR A 13 -0.66 -17.02 16.58
C THR A 13 -1.00 -17.82 15.33
N ILE A 14 -0.12 -18.74 14.92
CA ILE A 14 -0.29 -19.55 13.72
C ILE A 14 -0.21 -21.03 14.09
N ASP A 15 -1.04 -21.83 13.45
CA ASP A 15 -1.00 -23.30 13.51
C ASP A 15 -0.50 -23.82 12.16
N ASP A 16 0.81 -23.91 12.04
CA ASP A 16 1.50 -24.27 10.79
C ASP A 16 1.09 -25.63 10.26
N GLU A 17 0.92 -26.61 11.16
CA GLU A 17 0.56 -27.99 10.76
C GLU A 17 -0.85 -28.02 10.20
N ARG A 18 -1.77 -27.31 10.83
CA ARG A 18 -3.15 -27.20 10.36
C ARG A 18 -3.25 -26.47 9.03
N LEU A 19 -2.47 -25.42 8.81
CA LEU A 19 -2.46 -24.66 7.56
C LEU A 19 -1.83 -25.44 6.41
N LYS A 20 -0.84 -26.29 6.67
CA LYS A 20 -0.17 -27.15 5.69
C LYS A 20 -0.95 -28.44 5.43
N GLY A 21 -1.78 -28.89 6.34
CA GLY A 21 -2.51 -30.16 6.27
C GLY A 21 -3.81 -30.05 5.49
N ASN A 22 -4.30 -31.20 5.00
CA ASN A 22 -5.56 -31.29 4.24
C ASN A 22 -6.82 -30.93 5.06
N GLY A 23 -6.74 -30.82 6.38
CA GLY A 23 -7.83 -30.40 7.26
C GLY A 23 -8.01 -28.91 7.45
N GLY A 24 -7.13 -28.08 6.88
CA GLY A 24 -7.08 -26.63 7.07
C GLY A 24 -8.02 -25.81 6.15
N GLY A 25 -8.67 -26.46 5.18
CA GLY A 25 -9.48 -25.73 4.19
C GLY A 25 -8.67 -24.72 3.40
N ASN A 26 -9.30 -23.59 3.02
CA ASN A 26 -8.64 -22.50 2.29
C ASN A 26 -8.10 -21.38 3.22
N TYR A 27 -7.98 -21.62 4.54
CA TYR A 27 -7.53 -20.60 5.50
C TYR A 27 -6.12 -20.07 5.23
N TRP A 28 -5.27 -20.87 4.57
CA TRP A 28 -3.96 -20.41 4.13
C TRP A 28 -4.05 -19.26 3.12
N LYS A 29 -5.07 -19.25 2.24
CA LYS A 29 -5.30 -18.14 1.30
C LYS A 29 -5.74 -16.88 2.04
N GLU A 30 -6.66 -17.02 2.99
CA GLU A 30 -7.11 -15.91 3.84
C GLU A 30 -5.95 -15.31 4.62
N LEU A 31 -5.10 -16.15 5.23
CA LEU A 31 -3.90 -15.70 5.93
C LEU A 31 -2.95 -14.95 4.98
N LEU A 32 -2.70 -15.49 3.78
CA LEU A 32 -1.82 -14.89 2.79
C LEU A 32 -2.36 -13.52 2.32
N ASP A 33 -3.64 -13.42 2.06
CA ASP A 33 -4.28 -12.17 1.66
C ASP A 33 -4.19 -11.12 2.78
N ARG A 34 -4.35 -11.53 4.03
CA ARG A 34 -4.21 -10.67 5.20
C ARG A 34 -2.77 -10.18 5.40
N ILE A 35 -1.78 -11.06 5.21
CA ILE A 35 -0.36 -10.68 5.26
C ILE A 35 -0.05 -9.65 4.17
N ARG A 36 -0.52 -9.88 2.93
CA ARG A 36 -0.34 -8.96 1.81
C ARG A 36 -0.99 -7.60 2.06
N ASP A 37 -2.19 -7.61 2.65
CA ASP A 37 -2.90 -6.38 3.01
C ASP A 37 -2.14 -5.56 4.07
N ILE A 38 -1.61 -6.21 5.10
CA ILE A 38 -0.76 -5.56 6.11
C ILE A 38 0.51 -5.00 5.45
N ARG A 39 1.17 -5.79 4.60
CA ARG A 39 2.42 -5.41 3.92
C ARG A 39 2.25 -4.21 2.99
N SER A 40 1.11 -4.09 2.33
CA SER A 40 0.77 -2.97 1.44
C SER A 40 0.20 -1.76 2.17
N SER A 41 -0.03 -1.82 3.49
CA SER A 41 -0.43 -0.66 4.26
C SER A 41 0.65 0.42 4.22
N GLU A 42 0.27 1.69 4.11
CA GLU A 42 1.20 2.80 3.90
C GLU A 42 2.35 2.82 4.91
N LYS A 43 2.05 2.58 6.18
CA LYS A 43 3.05 2.56 7.25
C LYS A 43 4.06 1.41 7.12
N VAL A 44 3.61 0.20 6.75
CA VAL A 44 4.48 -0.96 6.58
C VAL A 44 5.25 -0.84 5.27
N LEU A 45 4.60 -0.40 4.20
CA LEU A 45 5.24 -0.12 2.92
C LEU A 45 6.37 0.91 3.07
N TYR A 46 6.12 2.00 3.81
CA TYR A 46 7.15 3.00 4.06
C TYR A 46 8.37 2.42 4.80
N ARG A 47 8.15 1.58 5.80
CA ARG A 47 9.25 0.89 6.50
C ARG A 47 10.05 0.00 5.58
N GLN A 48 9.39 -0.82 4.76
CA GLN A 48 10.07 -1.69 3.79
C GLN A 48 10.92 -0.89 2.79
N VAL A 49 10.42 0.26 2.32
CA VAL A 49 11.18 1.16 1.46
C VAL A 49 12.41 1.72 2.17
N LEU A 50 12.27 2.11 3.45
CA LEU A 50 13.41 2.57 4.26
C LEU A 50 14.45 1.46 4.48
N ASP A 51 13.99 0.25 4.75
CA ASP A 51 14.87 -0.91 4.94
C ASP A 51 15.67 -1.20 3.66
N LEU A 52 15.01 -1.16 2.48
CA LEU A 52 15.70 -1.28 1.19
C LEU A 52 16.69 -0.12 0.97
N TYR A 53 16.27 1.10 1.24
CA TYR A 53 17.14 2.26 1.10
C TYR A 53 18.39 2.14 1.97
N ALA A 54 18.24 1.63 3.20
CA ALA A 54 19.36 1.41 4.12
C ALA A 54 20.38 0.37 3.62
N THR A 55 19.98 -0.50 2.67
CA THR A 55 20.89 -1.46 2.03
C THR A 55 21.58 -0.92 0.77
N SER A 56 21.17 0.26 0.28
CA SER A 56 21.76 0.85 -0.93
C SER A 56 23.15 1.41 -0.68
N VAL A 57 23.99 1.38 -1.72
CA VAL A 57 25.37 1.91 -1.67
C VAL A 57 25.39 3.42 -1.46
N ASP A 58 24.37 4.11 -1.96
CA ASP A 58 24.18 5.57 -1.88
C ASP A 58 23.30 6.00 -0.69
N TYR A 59 23.15 5.13 0.32
CA TYR A 59 22.40 5.46 1.52
C TYR A 59 22.95 6.67 2.26
N ASN A 60 22.07 7.64 2.53
CA ASN A 60 22.37 8.81 3.34
C ASN A 60 21.21 9.04 4.34
N PRO A 61 21.40 8.76 5.64
CA PRO A 61 20.36 8.88 6.65
C PRO A 61 19.85 10.31 6.89
N HIS A 62 20.58 11.32 6.41
CA HIS A 62 20.26 12.74 6.58
C HIS A 62 19.60 13.35 5.33
N SER A 63 19.40 12.59 4.25
CA SER A 63 18.82 13.10 3.02
C SER A 63 17.28 12.92 2.99
N GLU A 64 16.60 13.79 2.26
CA GLU A 64 15.17 13.64 1.95
C GLU A 64 14.91 12.62 0.84
N GLU A 65 15.94 11.97 0.35
CA GLU A 65 15.86 11.02 -0.77
C GLU A 65 15.03 9.80 -0.43
N SER A 66 15.02 9.35 0.82
CA SER A 66 14.17 8.25 1.28
C SER A 66 12.67 8.55 1.09
N VAL A 67 12.25 9.78 1.38
CA VAL A 67 10.86 10.21 1.18
C VAL A 67 10.53 10.28 -0.32
N ARG A 68 11.47 10.78 -1.13
CA ARG A 68 11.32 10.82 -2.59
C ARG A 68 11.22 9.41 -3.18
N PHE A 69 12.10 8.51 -2.74
CA PHE A 69 12.10 7.12 -3.18
C PHE A 69 10.78 6.41 -2.83
N PHE A 70 10.30 6.58 -1.59
CA PHE A 70 9.00 6.05 -1.18
C PHE A 70 7.88 6.52 -2.12
N LYS A 71 7.80 7.81 -2.42
CA LYS A 71 6.78 8.36 -3.31
C LYS A 71 6.85 7.77 -4.72
N ILE A 72 8.06 7.57 -5.25
CA ILE A 72 8.27 6.95 -6.56
C ILE A 72 7.75 5.50 -6.54
N VAL A 73 8.18 4.70 -5.57
CA VAL A 73 7.76 3.29 -5.45
C VAL A 73 6.25 3.19 -5.27
N GLN A 74 5.68 3.96 -4.35
CA GLN A 74 4.23 3.96 -4.10
C GLN A 74 3.44 4.32 -5.36
N ASN A 75 3.80 5.41 -6.04
CA ASN A 75 3.08 5.86 -7.24
C ASN A 75 3.19 4.87 -8.40
N LYS A 76 4.37 4.25 -8.61
CA LYS A 76 4.54 3.23 -9.65
C LYS A 76 3.69 2.00 -9.38
N LEU A 77 3.63 1.52 -8.13
CA LEU A 77 2.80 0.39 -7.72
C LEU A 77 1.30 0.69 -7.89
N HIS A 78 0.83 1.84 -7.44
CA HIS A 78 -0.55 2.28 -7.65
C HIS A 78 -0.87 2.35 -9.15
N TYR A 79 -0.04 3.05 -9.93
CA TYR A 79 -0.29 3.19 -11.36
C TYR A 79 -0.32 1.86 -12.11
N ALA A 80 0.56 0.93 -11.75
CA ALA A 80 0.56 -0.42 -12.31
C ALA A 80 -0.67 -1.24 -11.91
N ALA A 81 -1.24 -0.98 -10.73
CA ALA A 81 -2.42 -1.69 -10.24
C ALA A 81 -3.71 -1.24 -10.94
N HIS A 82 -3.93 0.07 -11.10
CA HIS A 82 -5.22 0.61 -11.54
C HIS A 82 -5.11 1.84 -12.48
N GLY A 83 -3.92 2.21 -12.95
CA GLY A 83 -3.72 3.26 -13.94
C GLY A 83 -3.69 4.70 -13.40
N HIS A 84 -3.65 4.89 -12.09
CA HIS A 84 -3.60 6.20 -11.43
C HIS A 84 -2.56 6.21 -10.33
N THR A 85 -1.96 7.37 -10.07
CA THR A 85 -1.15 7.58 -8.86
C THR A 85 -2.04 7.63 -7.62
N ALA A 86 -1.46 7.51 -6.43
CA ALA A 86 -2.20 7.61 -5.18
C ALA A 86 -2.98 8.93 -5.06
N ALA A 87 -2.37 10.06 -5.47
CA ALA A 87 -3.02 11.36 -5.46
C ALA A 87 -4.17 11.45 -6.46
N GLU A 88 -4.01 10.90 -7.65
CA GLU A 88 -5.06 10.88 -8.68
C GLU A 88 -6.28 10.05 -8.24
N VAL A 89 -6.08 8.93 -7.57
CA VAL A 89 -7.20 8.13 -7.00
C VAL A 89 -8.02 8.94 -6.02
N ILE A 90 -7.37 9.56 -5.05
CA ILE A 90 -8.05 10.39 -4.05
C ILE A 90 -8.82 11.52 -4.75
N TYR A 91 -8.16 12.23 -5.67
CA TYR A 91 -8.74 13.38 -6.36
C TYR A 91 -9.98 13.03 -7.18
N GLN A 92 -9.94 11.87 -7.88
CA GLN A 92 -11.03 11.44 -8.77
C GLN A 92 -12.18 10.77 -8.02
N ARG A 93 -11.90 10.09 -6.91
CA ARG A 93 -12.90 9.24 -6.23
C ARG A 93 -13.54 9.87 -5.01
N ALA A 94 -12.88 10.87 -4.38
CA ALA A 94 -13.47 11.62 -3.28
C ALA A 94 -14.65 12.46 -3.79
N ASP A 95 -15.86 12.11 -3.35
CA ASP A 95 -17.12 12.68 -3.82
C ASP A 95 -18.18 12.58 -2.72
N ALA A 96 -18.62 13.72 -2.21
CA ALA A 96 -19.58 13.83 -1.12
C ALA A 96 -20.94 13.18 -1.42
N GLU A 97 -21.33 13.08 -2.70
CA GLU A 97 -22.60 12.50 -3.13
C GLU A 97 -22.58 10.98 -3.16
N LYS A 98 -21.40 10.37 -3.10
CA LYS A 98 -21.25 8.91 -3.07
C LYS A 98 -21.40 8.36 -1.66
N PRO A 99 -21.87 7.10 -1.52
CA PRO A 99 -21.84 6.40 -0.25
C PRO A 99 -20.43 6.48 0.37
N PHE A 100 -20.37 6.88 1.63
CA PHE A 100 -19.11 7.05 2.36
C PHE A 100 -18.08 7.94 1.63
N MET A 101 -18.57 8.94 0.89
CA MET A 101 -17.79 9.84 0.02
C MET A 101 -16.83 9.12 -0.95
N GLY A 102 -17.20 7.93 -1.40
CA GLY A 102 -16.44 7.09 -2.33
C GLY A 102 -15.38 6.20 -1.68
N LEU A 103 -15.26 6.18 -0.36
CA LEU A 103 -14.40 5.24 0.35
C LEU A 103 -15.02 3.85 0.38
N THR A 104 -14.20 2.85 0.11
CA THR A 104 -14.55 1.41 0.17
C THR A 104 -14.08 0.77 1.47
N SER A 105 -13.12 1.40 2.18
CA SER A 105 -12.57 0.93 3.43
C SER A 105 -12.24 2.10 4.35
N PHE A 106 -12.61 1.99 5.61
CA PHE A 106 -12.32 2.98 6.66
C PHE A 106 -12.51 2.35 8.04
N SER A 107 -12.04 3.03 9.10
CA SER A 107 -12.20 2.56 10.48
C SER A 107 -13.43 3.19 11.14
N GLY A 108 -14.29 2.36 11.75
CA GLY A 108 -15.52 2.82 12.41
C GLY A 108 -16.77 2.71 11.53
N GLU A 109 -17.86 3.32 11.94
CA GLU A 109 -19.16 3.29 11.22
C GLU A 109 -19.22 4.30 10.07
N LEU A 110 -18.51 5.41 10.19
CA LEU A 110 -18.43 6.46 9.17
C LEU A 110 -16.98 6.86 8.92
N PRO A 111 -16.67 7.34 7.70
CA PRO A 111 -15.35 7.87 7.36
C PRO A 111 -14.91 9.00 8.28
N ALA A 112 -13.67 8.99 8.71
CA ALA A 112 -13.05 10.04 9.49
C ALA A 112 -12.01 10.81 8.66
N LEU A 113 -11.64 12.01 9.13
CA LEU A 113 -10.66 12.88 8.46
C LEU A 113 -9.31 12.19 8.20
N LYS A 114 -8.93 11.22 9.04
CA LYS A 114 -7.70 10.42 8.86
C LYS A 114 -7.79 9.44 7.69
N ASP A 115 -9.00 9.03 7.30
CA ASP A 115 -9.22 8.01 6.28
C ASP A 115 -9.22 8.59 4.86
N ILE A 116 -9.64 9.85 4.69
CA ILE A 116 -9.83 10.49 3.38
C ILE A 116 -8.54 10.76 2.60
N GLY A 117 -7.40 10.80 3.27
CA GLY A 117 -6.08 11.02 2.66
C GLY A 117 -5.35 9.74 2.24
N ILE A 118 -5.96 8.59 2.40
CA ILE A 118 -5.35 7.29 2.12
C ILE A 118 -5.92 6.73 0.81
N ALA A 119 -5.14 6.73 -0.26
CA ALA A 119 -5.58 6.28 -1.59
C ALA A 119 -6.15 4.85 -1.58
N LYS A 120 -5.54 3.96 -0.80
CA LYS A 120 -5.96 2.56 -0.64
C LYS A 120 -7.43 2.43 -0.22
N ASN A 121 -7.93 3.40 0.55
CA ASN A 121 -9.29 3.41 1.06
C ASN A 121 -10.35 3.67 -0.03
N TYR A 122 -9.96 4.11 -1.22
CA TYR A 122 -10.81 4.35 -2.37
C TYR A 122 -10.73 3.25 -3.43
N LEU A 123 -9.92 2.20 -3.20
CA LEU A 123 -9.73 1.12 -4.16
C LEU A 123 -10.84 0.08 -4.05
N GLU A 124 -11.28 -0.42 -5.20
CA GLU A 124 -12.15 -1.58 -5.26
C GLU A 124 -11.39 -2.86 -4.86
N GLU A 125 -12.11 -3.89 -4.46
CA GLU A 125 -11.51 -5.13 -3.95
C GLU A 125 -10.49 -5.75 -4.92
N ASN A 126 -10.80 -5.76 -6.21
CA ASN A 126 -9.89 -6.31 -7.23
C ASN A 126 -8.64 -5.44 -7.41
N GLU A 127 -8.78 -4.11 -7.41
CA GLU A 127 -7.66 -3.18 -7.49
C GLU A 127 -6.74 -3.33 -6.27
N LEU A 128 -7.34 -3.46 -5.09
CA LEU A 128 -6.63 -3.68 -3.85
C LEU A 128 -5.86 -5.01 -3.87
N LYS A 129 -6.48 -6.10 -4.32
CA LYS A 129 -5.81 -7.40 -4.46
C LYS A 129 -4.64 -7.32 -5.44
N VAL A 130 -4.79 -6.64 -6.57
CA VAL A 130 -3.71 -6.44 -7.53
C VAL A 130 -2.57 -5.63 -6.89
N LEU A 131 -2.86 -4.50 -6.26
CA LEU A 131 -1.86 -3.69 -5.57
C LEU A 131 -1.10 -4.50 -4.51
N ASN A 132 -1.83 -5.23 -3.67
CA ASN A 132 -1.25 -6.05 -2.60
C ASN A 132 -0.28 -7.13 -3.14
N ASN A 133 -0.63 -7.75 -4.28
CA ASN A 133 0.23 -8.73 -4.93
C ASN A 133 1.47 -8.09 -5.56
N LEU A 134 1.33 -6.93 -6.20
CA LEU A 134 2.47 -6.21 -6.78
C LEU A 134 3.45 -5.76 -5.70
N VAL A 135 2.96 -5.22 -4.59
CA VAL A 135 3.77 -4.85 -3.42
C VAL A 135 4.55 -6.05 -2.92
N SER A 136 3.87 -7.18 -2.67
CA SER A 136 4.52 -8.39 -2.16
C SER A 136 5.58 -8.91 -3.12
N GLY A 137 5.26 -9.07 -4.42
CA GLY A 137 6.19 -9.59 -5.41
C GLY A 137 7.43 -8.72 -5.60
N TYR A 138 7.27 -7.40 -5.58
CA TYR A 138 8.40 -6.48 -5.66
C TYR A 138 9.35 -6.61 -4.46
N PHE A 139 8.81 -6.56 -3.24
CA PHE A 139 9.65 -6.62 -2.04
C PHE A 139 10.28 -8.00 -1.84
N ASP A 140 9.61 -9.09 -2.21
CA ASP A 140 10.20 -10.42 -2.17
C ASP A 140 11.46 -10.52 -3.07
N LEU A 141 11.41 -9.92 -4.27
CA LEU A 141 12.56 -9.87 -5.17
C LEU A 141 13.66 -8.90 -4.69
N ALA A 142 13.28 -7.75 -4.14
CA ALA A 142 14.23 -6.79 -3.61
C ALA A 142 14.99 -7.36 -2.39
N GLU A 143 14.30 -8.11 -1.54
CA GLU A 143 14.89 -8.79 -0.38
C GLU A 143 15.93 -9.85 -0.78
N ILE A 144 15.73 -10.56 -1.90
CA ILE A 144 16.73 -11.51 -2.43
C ILE A 144 18.05 -10.81 -2.70
N ASN A 145 18.04 -9.62 -3.32
CA ASN A 145 19.28 -8.87 -3.59
C ASN A 145 20.00 -8.48 -2.30
N ALA A 146 19.24 -8.10 -1.26
CA ALA A 146 19.79 -7.76 0.04
C ALA A 146 20.42 -8.99 0.74
N ILE A 147 19.76 -10.16 0.67
CA ILE A 147 20.27 -11.44 1.21
C ILE A 147 21.54 -11.87 0.47
N GLU A 148 21.60 -11.69 -0.84
CA GLU A 148 22.75 -12.03 -1.67
C GLU A 148 23.88 -10.98 -1.60
N HIS A 149 23.73 -9.94 -0.78
CA HIS A 149 24.68 -8.82 -0.64
C HIS A 149 25.07 -8.19 -1.96
N LYS A 150 24.16 -8.13 -2.93
CA LYS A 150 24.40 -7.44 -4.20
C LYS A 150 24.48 -5.94 -3.97
N PRO A 151 25.54 -5.27 -4.44
CA PRO A 151 25.60 -3.82 -4.38
C PRO A 151 24.49 -3.23 -5.24
N MET A 152 23.54 -2.54 -4.63
CA MET A 152 22.42 -1.89 -5.30
C MET A 152 22.42 -0.40 -4.96
N TYR A 153 22.25 0.44 -5.98
CA TYR A 153 21.93 1.86 -5.81
C TYR A 153 20.43 2.04 -5.76
N MET A 154 19.96 3.16 -5.24
CA MET A 154 18.53 3.47 -5.15
C MET A 154 17.86 3.43 -6.53
N ASP A 155 18.53 3.94 -7.57
CA ASP A 155 18.05 3.86 -8.95
C ASP A 155 17.91 2.43 -9.48
N ASP A 156 18.73 1.50 -9.01
CA ASP A 156 18.64 0.10 -9.43
C ASP A 156 17.40 -0.56 -8.86
N TYR A 157 16.99 -0.21 -7.64
CA TYR A 157 15.73 -0.66 -7.05
C TYR A 157 14.52 -0.13 -7.84
N VAL A 158 14.58 1.12 -8.35
CA VAL A 158 13.51 1.67 -9.21
C VAL A 158 13.46 0.94 -10.55
N LYS A 159 14.62 0.69 -11.18
CA LYS A 159 14.70 -0.08 -12.44
C LYS A 159 14.23 -1.51 -12.28
N GLN A 160 14.55 -2.14 -11.15
CA GLN A 160 14.05 -3.47 -10.81
C GLN A 160 12.52 -3.48 -10.69
N LEU A 161 11.94 -2.47 -10.02
CA LEU A 161 10.49 -2.31 -9.94
C LEU A 161 9.88 -2.21 -11.34
N ASP A 162 10.41 -1.35 -12.20
CA ASP A 162 9.93 -1.21 -13.58
C ASP A 162 10.03 -2.51 -14.37
N SER A 163 11.11 -3.28 -14.20
CA SER A 163 11.28 -4.58 -14.82
C SER A 163 10.22 -5.59 -14.34
N VAL A 164 9.96 -5.65 -13.04
CA VAL A 164 8.94 -6.52 -12.46
C VAL A 164 7.55 -6.16 -12.99
N LEU A 165 7.22 -4.87 -13.02
CA LEU A 165 5.93 -4.40 -13.52
C LEU A 165 5.75 -4.68 -15.02
N SER A 166 6.80 -4.47 -15.81
CA SER A 166 6.81 -4.76 -17.25
C SER A 166 6.64 -6.24 -17.54
N SER A 167 7.30 -7.12 -16.79
CA SER A 167 7.17 -8.56 -16.96
C SER A 167 5.74 -9.07 -16.69
N GLY A 168 5.01 -8.37 -15.82
CA GLY A 168 3.59 -8.58 -15.56
C GLY A 168 2.64 -7.87 -16.54
N ASN A 169 3.13 -7.34 -17.67
CA ASN A 169 2.35 -6.55 -18.63
C ASN A 169 1.62 -5.36 -18.00
N ARG A 170 2.22 -4.73 -16.98
CA ARG A 170 1.64 -3.56 -16.33
C ARG A 170 2.11 -2.26 -16.99
N LYS A 171 1.24 -1.26 -16.96
CA LYS A 171 1.60 0.09 -17.42
C LYS A 171 2.60 0.73 -16.46
N LEU A 172 3.63 1.35 -17.00
CA LEU A 172 4.63 2.06 -16.22
C LEU A 172 4.27 3.53 -16.10
N LEU A 173 4.47 4.07 -14.92
CA LEU A 173 4.38 5.50 -14.68
C LEU A 173 5.68 6.17 -15.15
N THR A 174 5.58 7.08 -16.12
CA THR A 174 6.72 7.81 -16.70
C THR A 174 6.96 9.20 -16.10
N GLY A 175 6.19 9.58 -15.09
CA GLY A 175 6.29 10.90 -14.45
C GLY A 175 5.75 10.91 -13.04
N ALA A 176 5.44 12.09 -12.53
CA ALA A 176 4.91 12.27 -11.17
C ALA A 176 3.37 12.10 -11.06
N GLY A 177 2.69 11.87 -12.19
CA GLY A 177 1.24 11.95 -12.29
C GLY A 177 0.75 13.38 -12.56
N SER A 178 -0.55 13.53 -12.78
CA SER A 178 -1.20 14.80 -13.14
C SER A 178 -1.72 15.59 -11.93
N VAL A 179 -1.82 14.95 -10.75
CA VAL A 179 -2.37 15.53 -9.52
C VAL A 179 -1.32 15.49 -8.41
N SER A 180 -1.06 16.61 -7.79
CA SER A 180 -0.19 16.67 -6.61
C SER A 180 -0.92 16.16 -5.36
N HIS A 181 -0.16 15.67 -4.39
CA HIS A 181 -0.71 15.24 -3.10
C HIS A 181 -1.49 16.37 -2.39
N LYS A 182 -1.03 17.62 -2.50
CA LYS A 182 -1.70 18.79 -1.94
C LYS A 182 -3.08 18.98 -2.56
N GLN A 183 -3.18 18.97 -3.89
CA GLN A 183 -4.46 19.09 -4.61
C GLN A 183 -5.44 17.96 -4.23
N ALA A 184 -4.94 16.73 -4.14
CA ALA A 184 -5.73 15.58 -3.74
C ALA A 184 -6.31 15.74 -2.33
N LEU A 185 -5.49 16.16 -1.36
CA LEU A 185 -5.94 16.39 0.01
C LEU A 185 -6.90 17.56 0.14
N GLU A 186 -6.68 18.66 -0.58
CA GLU A 186 -7.60 19.80 -0.61
C GLU A 186 -8.98 19.41 -1.14
N LYS A 187 -9.01 18.65 -2.24
CA LYS A 187 -10.25 18.08 -2.80
C LYS A 187 -10.94 17.18 -1.79
N ALA A 188 -10.23 16.18 -1.24
CA ALA A 188 -10.80 15.24 -0.28
C ALA A 188 -11.36 15.94 0.97
N LYS A 189 -10.66 16.94 1.50
CA LYS A 189 -11.15 17.74 2.63
C LYS A 189 -12.39 18.56 2.28
N SER A 190 -12.45 19.13 1.09
CA SER A 190 -13.63 19.84 0.60
C SER A 190 -14.85 18.92 0.51
N GLU A 191 -14.67 17.75 -0.10
CA GLU A 191 -15.74 16.75 -0.22
C GLU A 191 -16.16 16.19 1.16
N TYR A 192 -15.21 16.00 2.07
CA TYR A 192 -15.51 15.55 3.43
C TYR A 192 -16.40 16.52 4.20
N ARG A 193 -16.16 17.84 4.07
CA ARG A 193 -17.03 18.86 4.71
C ARG A 193 -18.44 18.79 4.17
N LYS A 194 -18.60 18.71 2.84
CA LYS A 194 -19.93 18.54 2.21
C LYS A 194 -20.61 17.25 2.65
N TYR A 195 -19.86 16.16 2.73
CA TYR A 195 -20.37 14.87 3.19
C TYR A 195 -20.87 14.94 4.64
N GLN A 196 -20.16 15.65 5.51
CA GLN A 196 -20.60 15.88 6.88
C GLN A 196 -21.89 16.71 6.92
N GLU A 197 -22.03 17.75 6.12
CA GLU A 197 -23.25 18.55 6.01
C GLU A 197 -24.44 17.70 5.56
N ILE A 198 -24.26 16.85 4.55
CA ILE A 198 -25.30 15.94 4.05
C ILE A 198 -25.68 14.88 5.09
N THR A 199 -24.72 14.37 5.85
CA THR A 199 -24.93 13.21 6.74
C THR A 199 -25.39 13.63 8.15
N LEU A 200 -25.02 14.84 8.60
CA LEU A 200 -25.34 15.37 9.92
C LEU A 200 -26.55 16.30 9.92
N THR A 201 -27.07 16.64 8.75
CA THR A 201 -28.33 17.42 8.67
C THR A 201 -29.49 16.43 8.70
N PRO A 202 -30.37 16.48 9.72
CA PRO A 202 -31.50 15.58 9.88
C PRO A 202 -32.57 15.80 8.80
#